data_04d935be2198f7aeed59027e3573fb5c
#
_entry.id   04d935be2198f7aeed59027e3573fb5c
#
_cell.length_a   1.000
_cell.length_b   1.000
_cell.length_c   1.000
_cell.angle_alpha   90.00
_cell.angle_beta   90.00
_cell.angle_gamma   90.00
#
_symmetry.space_group_name_H-M   'P 1'
#
loop_
_entity.id
_entity.type
_entity.pdbx_description
1 polymer ?
#
loop_
_entity_poly.entity_id
_entity_poly.type
_entity_poly.pdbx_seq_one_letter_code
_entity_poly.pdbx_strand_id
1 'polypeptide(L)'
;DAPGSQKYPAPFGFLYPSTGNFIGFVGNTVSGELVRQVVDRFRQSEPFPCEGGALPEIIPGISFSDQWSFWQAGYPAVMVTDTAMYRYPHYHEAEDTPDKIDFDRLARVVLGLESVVRDLAGDKDL
;
A
#
# COMPACT_ATOMS: atom_id res chain seq x y z
N ASP A 1 -13.29 -0.72 9.95
CA ASP A 1 -13.97 -1.06 8.70
C ASP A 1 -15.34 -0.34 8.52
N ALA A 2 -15.52 0.81 9.17
CA ALA A 2 -16.75 1.59 9.01
C ALA A 2 -16.73 2.41 7.70
N PRO A 3 -17.87 2.66 7.06
CA PRO A 3 -17.97 3.62 5.98
C PRO A 3 -17.41 4.99 6.41
N GLY A 4 -16.59 5.63 5.55
CA GLY A 4 -15.93 6.89 5.86
C GLY A 4 -14.69 6.78 6.76
N SER A 5 -14.23 5.58 7.11
CA SER A 5 -13.01 5.35 7.87
C SER A 5 -11.73 5.63 7.06
N GLN A 6 -11.83 5.65 5.74
CA GLN A 6 -10.74 6.00 4.84
C GLN A 6 -10.94 7.42 4.31
N LYS A 7 -9.90 8.23 4.42
CA LYS A 7 -9.84 9.59 3.86
C LYS A 7 -8.80 9.66 2.76
N TYR A 8 -8.88 10.69 1.94
CA TYR A 8 -7.94 10.95 0.85
C TYR A 8 -7.72 12.45 0.68
N PRO A 9 -6.55 12.88 0.20
CA PRO A 9 -6.41 14.25 -0.30
C PRO A 9 -7.32 14.45 -1.51
N ALA A 10 -7.90 15.65 -1.64
CA ALA A 10 -8.73 15.98 -2.81
C ALA A 10 -7.88 15.94 -4.11
N PRO A 11 -8.42 15.42 -5.22
CA PRO A 11 -9.79 14.94 -5.48
C PRO A 11 -9.97 13.41 -5.39
N PHE A 12 -9.04 12.66 -4.81
CA PHE A 12 -8.95 11.19 -4.93
C PHE A 12 -10.07 10.40 -4.25
N GLY A 13 -10.83 11.02 -3.34
CA GLY A 13 -11.96 10.35 -2.66
C GLY A 13 -13.08 9.82 -3.58
N PHE A 14 -13.10 10.21 -4.87
CA PHE A 14 -14.04 9.67 -5.84
C PHE A 14 -13.55 8.39 -6.54
N LEU A 15 -12.27 8.07 -6.42
CA LEU A 15 -11.63 6.98 -7.18
C LEU A 15 -11.41 5.73 -6.34
N TYR A 16 -11.41 5.86 -5.03
CA TYR A 16 -11.04 4.80 -4.10
C TYR A 16 -12.10 4.55 -3.03
N PRO A 17 -12.15 3.35 -2.41
CA PRO A 17 -13.14 3.01 -1.38
C PRO A 17 -13.07 3.95 -0.17
N SER A 18 -14.23 4.32 0.38
CA SER A 18 -14.33 5.12 1.62
C SER A 18 -14.19 4.29 2.91
N THR A 19 -14.10 2.98 2.78
CA THR A 19 -13.93 2.06 3.91
C THR A 19 -12.49 1.58 3.99
N GLY A 20 -11.83 1.78 5.13
CA GLY A 20 -10.43 1.45 5.36
C GLY A 20 -10.19 -0.02 5.68
N ASN A 21 -10.54 -0.93 4.76
CA ASN A 21 -10.41 -2.38 4.91
C ASN A 21 -9.48 -3.03 3.89
N PHE A 22 -8.61 -2.26 3.25
CA PHE A 22 -7.68 -2.70 2.20
C PHE A 22 -6.23 -2.34 2.53
N ILE A 23 -5.29 -2.99 1.84
CA ILE A 23 -3.89 -2.56 1.78
C ILE A 23 -3.66 -1.74 0.50
N GLY A 24 -2.86 -0.68 0.59
CA GLY A 24 -2.49 0.19 -0.52
C GLY A 24 -1.12 -0.15 -1.09
N PHE A 25 -1.00 -0.13 -2.41
CA PHE A 25 0.26 -0.21 -3.15
C PHE A 25 0.47 1.11 -3.89
N VAL A 26 1.41 1.92 -3.43
CA VAL A 26 1.57 3.30 -3.90
C VAL A 26 2.94 3.49 -4.54
N GLY A 27 2.95 4.00 -5.76
CA GLY A 27 4.13 4.39 -6.51
C GLY A 27 4.04 5.82 -7.03
N ASN A 28 5.17 6.36 -7.47
CA ASN A 28 5.14 7.58 -8.29
C ASN A 28 4.72 7.25 -9.74
N THR A 29 4.54 8.26 -10.56
CA THR A 29 4.08 8.09 -11.94
C THR A 29 4.98 7.19 -12.78
N VAL A 30 6.29 7.20 -12.53
CA VAL A 30 7.27 6.33 -13.22
C VAL A 30 7.14 4.87 -12.79
N SER A 31 6.73 4.63 -11.55
CA SER A 31 6.54 3.27 -10.99
C SER A 31 5.21 2.62 -11.37
N GLY A 32 4.39 3.24 -12.24
CA GLY A 32 3.03 2.78 -12.55
C GLY A 32 2.94 1.34 -13.05
N GLU A 33 3.88 0.91 -13.88
CA GLU A 33 3.92 -0.47 -14.37
C GLU A 33 4.21 -1.46 -13.23
N LEU A 34 5.15 -1.13 -12.35
CA LEU A 34 5.47 -1.95 -11.18
C LEU A 34 4.27 -2.04 -10.22
N VAL A 35 3.59 -0.92 -9.94
CA VAL A 35 2.37 -0.92 -9.12
C VAL A 35 1.32 -1.85 -9.70
N ARG A 36 1.06 -1.79 -11.00
CA ARG A 36 0.10 -2.66 -11.68
C ARG A 36 0.47 -4.13 -11.52
N GLN A 37 1.73 -4.49 -11.77
CA GLN A 37 2.21 -5.86 -11.62
C GLN A 37 2.07 -6.37 -10.18
N VAL A 38 2.44 -5.57 -9.19
CA VAL A 38 2.31 -5.92 -7.77
C VAL A 38 0.85 -6.17 -7.39
N VAL A 39 -0.06 -5.26 -7.77
CA VAL A 39 -1.49 -5.39 -7.47
C VAL A 39 -2.09 -6.63 -8.13
N ASP A 40 -1.80 -6.86 -9.40
CA ASP A 40 -2.32 -8.02 -10.14
C ASP A 40 -1.86 -9.34 -9.50
N ARG A 41 -0.59 -9.45 -9.13
CA ARG A 41 -0.05 -10.65 -8.47
C ARG A 41 -0.59 -10.83 -7.07
N PHE A 42 -0.68 -9.77 -6.30
CA PHE A 42 -1.28 -9.84 -4.96
C PHE A 42 -2.71 -10.36 -5.02
N ARG A 43 -3.54 -9.82 -5.91
CA ARG A 43 -4.94 -10.27 -6.10
C ARG A 43 -5.07 -11.72 -6.54
N GLN A 44 -4.08 -12.24 -7.26
CA GLN A 44 -4.05 -13.65 -7.67
C GLN A 44 -3.68 -14.59 -6.54
N SER A 45 -2.83 -14.15 -5.62
CA SER A 45 -2.29 -14.98 -4.54
C SER A 45 -3.09 -14.90 -3.24
N GLU A 46 -3.67 -13.74 -2.93
CA GLU A 46 -4.36 -13.49 -1.66
C GLU A 46 -5.67 -12.71 -1.88
N PRO A 47 -6.83 -13.27 -1.48
CA PRO A 47 -8.12 -12.58 -1.61
C PRO A 47 -8.33 -11.48 -0.54
N PHE A 48 -7.29 -10.78 -0.17
CA PHE A 48 -7.35 -9.60 0.70
C PHE A 48 -7.60 -8.34 -0.13
N PRO A 49 -8.51 -7.44 0.29
CA PRO A 49 -8.78 -6.22 -0.45
C PRO A 49 -7.51 -5.37 -0.61
N CYS A 50 -7.22 -4.95 -1.82
CA CYS A 50 -6.08 -4.08 -2.10
C CYS A 50 -6.38 -3.06 -3.18
N GLU A 51 -5.76 -1.89 -3.05
CA GLU A 51 -5.82 -0.79 -4.01
C GLU A 51 -4.43 -0.39 -4.46
N GLY A 52 -4.31 0.04 -5.71
CA GLY A 52 -3.04 0.51 -6.28
C GLY A 52 -3.16 1.91 -6.85
N GLY A 53 -2.13 2.72 -6.67
CA GLY A 53 -2.06 4.06 -7.22
C GLY A 53 -0.64 4.45 -7.63
N ALA A 54 -0.48 4.91 -8.88
CA ALA A 54 0.72 5.59 -9.33
C ALA A 54 0.42 7.09 -9.43
N LEU A 55 0.93 7.86 -8.48
CA LEU A 55 0.49 9.22 -8.21
C LEU A 55 1.68 10.21 -8.29
N PRO A 56 1.42 11.48 -8.63
CA PRO A 56 2.45 12.52 -8.57
C PRO A 56 3.03 12.68 -7.16
N GLU A 57 4.35 12.82 -7.06
CA GLU A 57 5.07 12.94 -5.77
C GLU A 57 4.68 14.18 -4.96
N ILE A 58 4.06 15.18 -5.58
CA ILE A 58 3.54 16.37 -4.91
C ILE A 58 2.37 16.08 -3.94
N ILE A 59 1.73 14.91 -4.08
CA ILE A 59 0.62 14.55 -3.22
C ILE A 59 1.14 14.18 -1.83
N PRO A 60 0.64 14.81 -0.75
CA PRO A 60 1.10 14.54 0.60
C PRO A 60 0.98 13.07 0.99
N GLY A 61 2.03 12.50 1.57
CA GLY A 61 2.10 11.11 1.99
C GLY A 61 2.73 10.16 0.98
N ILE A 62 2.74 10.51 -0.32
CA ILE A 62 3.27 9.63 -1.38
C ILE A 62 4.77 9.36 -1.19
N SER A 63 5.53 10.33 -0.73
CA SER A 63 6.99 10.28 -0.59
C SER A 63 7.48 10.15 0.85
N PHE A 64 6.62 9.69 1.79
CA PHE A 64 6.93 9.74 3.22
C PHE A 64 7.62 8.47 3.77
N SER A 65 8.17 7.61 2.92
CA SER A 65 8.91 6.42 3.34
C SER A 65 10.08 6.10 2.39
N ASP A 66 10.72 4.98 2.57
CA ASP A 66 11.99 4.61 1.91
C ASP A 66 11.91 4.53 0.39
N GLN A 67 10.74 4.25 -0.20
CA GLN A 67 10.55 4.23 -1.65
C GLN A 67 10.99 5.55 -2.32
N TRP A 68 10.87 6.67 -1.64
CA TRP A 68 11.31 7.97 -2.15
C TRP A 68 12.80 7.99 -2.50
N SER A 69 13.64 7.38 -1.66
CA SER A 69 15.08 7.30 -1.90
C SER A 69 15.41 6.54 -3.20
N PHE A 70 14.65 5.47 -3.48
CA PHE A 70 14.78 4.73 -4.73
C PHE A 70 14.34 5.57 -5.93
N TRP A 71 13.25 6.31 -5.81
CA TRP A 71 12.80 7.22 -6.89
C TRP A 71 13.84 8.29 -7.20
N GLN A 72 14.48 8.89 -6.16
CA GLN A 72 15.54 9.87 -6.36
C GLN A 72 16.77 9.28 -7.06
N ALA A 73 17.02 8.01 -6.88
CA ALA A 73 18.09 7.28 -7.57
C ALA A 73 17.68 6.76 -8.98
N GLY A 74 16.45 7.04 -9.42
CA GLY A 74 15.94 6.64 -10.72
C GLY A 74 15.38 5.23 -10.81
N TYR A 75 15.14 4.58 -9.67
CA TYR A 75 14.56 3.23 -9.62
C TYR A 75 13.06 3.27 -9.37
N PRO A 76 12.26 2.44 -10.07
CA PRO A 76 10.86 2.26 -9.70
C PRO A 76 10.77 1.55 -8.34
N ALA A 77 9.83 2.01 -7.51
CA ALA A 77 9.59 1.44 -6.20
C ALA A 77 8.12 1.60 -5.79
N VAL A 78 7.65 0.73 -4.91
CA VAL A 78 6.28 0.71 -4.41
C VAL A 78 6.29 0.72 -2.89
N MET A 79 5.51 1.61 -2.29
CA MET A 79 5.20 1.61 -0.87
C MET A 79 3.99 0.73 -0.63
N VAL A 80 4.09 -0.17 0.36
CA VAL A 80 2.95 -0.93 0.88
C VAL A 80 2.47 -0.25 2.14
N THR A 81 1.19 0.13 2.20
CA THR A 81 0.69 0.97 3.28
C THR A 81 -0.77 0.70 3.61
N ASP A 82 -1.13 0.84 4.88
CA ASP A 82 -2.51 0.95 5.34
C ASP A 82 -3.08 2.37 5.17
N THR A 83 -2.35 3.25 4.48
CA THR A 83 -2.63 4.66 4.24
C THR A 83 -2.39 5.59 5.44
N ALA A 84 -1.75 5.12 6.50
CA ALA A 84 -1.21 5.91 7.62
C ALA A 84 -2.19 6.99 8.11
N MET A 85 -1.83 8.26 8.10
CA MET A 85 -2.62 9.38 8.60
C MET A 85 -4.00 9.55 7.94
N TYR A 86 -4.23 8.95 6.78
CA TYR A 86 -5.53 9.01 6.10
C TYR A 86 -6.55 7.98 6.63
N ARG A 87 -6.10 7.08 7.50
CA ARG A 87 -6.94 6.03 8.11
C ARG A 87 -6.76 5.95 9.62
N TYR A 88 -5.50 6.01 10.10
CA TYR A 88 -5.11 5.67 11.45
C TYR A 88 -4.86 6.92 12.30
N PRO A 89 -5.65 7.17 13.37
CA PRO A 89 -5.57 8.40 14.14
C PRO A 89 -4.33 8.50 15.04
N HIS A 90 -3.66 7.38 15.32
CA HIS A 90 -2.47 7.35 16.19
C HIS A 90 -1.15 7.34 15.41
N TYR A 91 -1.18 7.69 14.13
CA TYR A 91 0.01 7.72 13.28
C TYR A 91 1.08 8.66 13.85
N HIS A 92 2.25 8.10 14.19
CA HIS A 92 3.38 8.78 14.85
C HIS A 92 3.05 9.38 16.23
N GLU A 93 2.06 8.82 16.94
CA GLU A 93 1.70 9.21 18.32
C GLU A 93 2.16 8.15 19.33
N ALA A 94 2.23 8.54 20.60
CA ALA A 94 2.65 7.62 21.68
C ALA A 94 1.67 6.45 21.88
N GLU A 95 0.43 6.65 21.45
CA GLU A 95 -0.66 5.68 21.50
C GLU A 95 -0.59 4.64 20.39
N ASP A 96 0.34 4.75 19.45
CA ASP A 96 0.59 3.74 18.42
C ASP A 96 1.33 2.54 19.01
N THR A 97 0.56 1.63 19.55
CA THR A 97 1.02 0.47 20.32
C THR A 97 0.65 -0.85 19.62
N PRO A 98 1.44 -1.94 19.81
CA PRO A 98 1.22 -3.22 19.12
C PRO A 98 -0.15 -3.86 19.30
N ASP A 99 -0.86 -3.57 20.38
CA ASP A 99 -2.23 -4.08 20.67
C ASP A 99 -3.29 -3.55 19.68
N LYS A 100 -2.96 -2.52 18.90
CA LYS A 100 -3.83 -1.96 17.85
C LYS A 100 -3.68 -2.65 16.50
N ILE A 101 -2.73 -3.57 16.37
CA ILE A 101 -2.50 -4.31 15.13
C ILE A 101 -3.48 -5.47 15.02
N ASP A 102 -4.17 -5.56 13.89
CA ASP A 102 -4.92 -6.75 13.50
C ASP A 102 -3.93 -7.77 12.89
N PHE A 103 -3.40 -8.64 13.75
CA PHE A 103 -2.36 -9.61 13.36
C PHE A 103 -2.86 -10.64 12.34
N ASP A 104 -4.14 -11.01 12.36
CA ASP A 104 -4.70 -11.93 11.37
C ASP A 104 -4.72 -11.32 9.97
N ARG A 105 -5.12 -10.05 9.88
CA ARG A 105 -5.05 -9.30 8.62
C ARG A 105 -3.62 -9.04 8.17
N LEU A 106 -2.75 -8.68 9.11
CA LEU A 106 -1.32 -8.48 8.81
C LEU A 106 -0.70 -9.75 8.24
N ALA A 107 -0.96 -10.92 8.83
CA ALA A 107 -0.46 -12.19 8.35
C ALA A 107 -0.90 -12.48 6.89
N ARG A 108 -2.15 -12.19 6.55
CA ARG A 108 -2.66 -12.33 5.18
C ARG A 108 -1.93 -11.40 4.20
N VAL A 109 -1.72 -10.15 4.58
CA VAL A 109 -0.95 -9.20 3.76
C VAL A 109 0.47 -9.70 3.54
N VAL A 110 1.14 -10.21 4.58
CA VAL A 110 2.50 -10.77 4.48
C VAL A 110 2.56 -11.97 3.54
N LEU A 111 1.61 -12.89 3.61
CA LEU A 111 1.53 -14.05 2.70
C LEU A 111 1.36 -13.62 1.24
N GLY A 112 0.49 -12.65 0.98
CA GLY A 112 0.32 -12.10 -0.36
C GLY A 112 1.58 -11.41 -0.88
N LEU A 113 2.27 -10.65 -0.02
CA LEU A 113 3.53 -9.99 -0.36
C LEU A 113 4.66 -10.99 -0.61
N GLU A 114 4.75 -12.08 0.16
CA GLU A 114 5.73 -13.13 -0.09
C GLU A 114 5.57 -13.69 -1.53
N SER A 115 4.35 -14.01 -1.93
CA SER A 115 4.06 -14.48 -3.29
C SER A 115 4.46 -13.46 -4.36
N VAL A 116 4.14 -12.19 -4.14
CA VAL A 116 4.51 -11.10 -5.06
C VAL A 116 6.01 -10.98 -5.22
N VAL A 117 6.76 -10.99 -4.10
CA VAL A 117 8.23 -10.86 -4.13
C VAL A 117 8.88 -12.04 -4.83
N ARG A 118 8.46 -13.28 -4.53
CA ARG A 118 8.96 -14.49 -5.19
C ARG A 118 8.75 -14.45 -6.69
N ASP A 119 7.54 -14.09 -7.12
CA ASP A 119 7.21 -14.03 -8.54
C ASP A 119 7.99 -12.93 -9.28
N LEU A 120 8.14 -11.75 -8.68
CA LEU A 120 8.96 -10.67 -9.25
C LEU A 120 10.45 -11.02 -9.30
N ALA A 121 10.96 -11.77 -8.33
CA ALA A 121 12.34 -12.25 -8.31
C ALA A 121 12.60 -13.39 -9.30
N GLY A 122 11.56 -13.93 -9.97
CA GLY A 122 11.69 -15.04 -10.91
C GLY A 122 11.76 -16.41 -10.24
N ASP A 123 11.45 -16.52 -8.95
CA ASP A 123 11.36 -17.76 -8.22
C ASP A 123 10.02 -18.45 -8.56
N LYS A 124 10.08 -19.43 -9.47
CA LYS A 124 8.89 -20.14 -9.97
C LYS A 124 8.67 -21.49 -9.31
N ASP A 125 9.52 -21.86 -8.34
CA ASP A 125 9.53 -23.20 -7.75
C ASP A 125 8.78 -23.23 -6.39
N LEU A 126 7.48 -22.88 -6.41
CA LEU A 126 6.52 -23.28 -5.36
C LEU A 126 5.14 -23.54 -5.97
#